data_f2f7d694cb3b7b2338b7ad887d84e3ff
#
_entry.id   f2f7d694cb3b7b2338b7ad887d84e3ff
#
_cell.length_a   1.000
_cell.length_b   1.000
_cell.length_c   1.000
_cell.angle_alpha   90.00
_cell.angle_beta   90.00
_cell.angle_gamma   90.00
#
_symmetry.space_group_name_H-M   'P 1'
#
loop_
_entity.id
_entity.type
_entity.pdbx_description
1 polymer ?
#
loop_
_entity_poly.entity_id
_entity_poly.type
_entity_poly.pdbx_seq_one_letter_code
_entity_poly.pdbx_strand_id
1 'polypeptide(L)'
;MSKKKILLVGGSGFIGHNLAIYLKNRGHQPYVVDSLSVNNLLSYTNEEVKNKILYKAILNNRLDLLDKEQIKISVQDSRDNQAIWKLYEEINPDIVIHLAAVSHANKSNKDPHSTFDHSLRTLENTLDFCKTTKIHVIYLSSSMVYGNFNSKDVDENTTCKPMGIYGTLKYSGELIVKAYNQVFDLPYTIVRPSALYGERCVSRRVGQIFIENALQGMNIEINGDGNERLDFTYIEDFI
;
A
#
# COMPACT_ATOMS: atom_id res chain seq x y z
N MET A 1 16.50 19.23 -8.67
CA MET A 1 16.01 18.03 -9.37
C MET A 1 14.92 18.44 -10.34
N SER A 2 14.79 17.81 -11.53
CA SER A 2 13.71 18.11 -12.46
C SER A 2 12.37 17.68 -11.88
N LYS A 3 11.31 18.47 -12.13
CA LYS A 3 9.93 18.14 -11.74
C LYS A 3 9.51 16.85 -12.45
N LYS A 4 8.98 15.89 -11.69
CA LYS A 4 8.51 14.59 -12.20
C LYS A 4 7.01 14.44 -12.01
N LYS A 5 6.34 13.81 -12.97
CA LYS A 5 4.98 13.32 -12.84
C LYS A 5 5.04 11.92 -12.20
N ILE A 6 4.45 11.75 -11.04
CA ILE A 6 4.52 10.50 -10.29
C ILE A 6 3.11 10.00 -10.04
N LEU A 7 2.78 8.83 -10.58
CA LEU A 7 1.48 8.20 -10.40
C LEU A 7 1.53 7.24 -9.22
N LEU A 8 0.62 7.40 -8.26
CA LEU A 8 0.45 6.54 -7.10
C LEU A 8 -0.82 5.70 -7.27
N VAL A 9 -0.66 4.41 -7.53
CA VAL A 9 -1.76 3.44 -7.66
C VAL A 9 -2.11 2.92 -6.26
N GLY A 10 -3.34 3.16 -5.80
CA GLY A 10 -3.72 2.99 -4.38
C GLY A 10 -3.28 4.18 -3.52
N GLY A 11 -3.16 5.36 -4.12
CA GLY A 11 -2.48 6.52 -3.55
C GLY A 11 -3.29 7.27 -2.48
N SER A 12 -4.58 7.02 -2.26
CA SER A 12 -5.34 7.59 -1.15
C SER A 12 -5.31 6.72 0.13
N GLY A 13 -4.55 5.62 0.09
CA GLY A 13 -4.26 4.78 1.26
C GLY A 13 -3.35 5.46 2.29
N PHE A 14 -3.00 4.72 3.36
CA PHE A 14 -2.15 5.23 4.44
C PHE A 14 -0.77 5.72 3.98
N ILE A 15 -0.07 4.91 3.21
CA ILE A 15 1.24 5.30 2.66
C ILE A 15 1.05 6.37 1.59
N GLY A 16 0.12 6.14 0.67
CA GLY A 16 -0.01 6.92 -0.55
C GLY A 16 -0.32 8.39 -0.33
N HIS A 17 -1.25 8.73 0.59
CA HIS A 17 -1.59 10.14 0.84
C HIS A 17 -0.42 10.91 1.48
N ASN A 18 0.32 10.31 2.41
CA ASN A 18 1.52 10.92 3.00
C ASN A 18 2.61 11.14 1.92
N LEU A 19 2.87 10.10 1.12
CA LEU A 19 3.87 10.17 0.05
C LEU A 19 3.48 11.19 -1.04
N ALA A 20 2.20 11.27 -1.42
CA ALA A 20 1.73 12.23 -2.40
C ALA A 20 1.96 13.67 -1.93
N ILE A 21 1.64 13.99 -0.67
CA ILE A 21 1.87 15.29 -0.06
C ILE A 21 3.38 15.59 0.00
N TYR A 22 4.18 14.65 0.46
CA TYR A 22 5.64 14.80 0.51
C TYR A 22 6.23 15.10 -0.88
N LEU A 23 5.86 14.34 -1.89
CA LEU A 23 6.32 14.55 -3.26
C LEU A 23 5.91 15.92 -3.81
N LYS A 24 4.68 16.37 -3.51
CA LYS A 24 4.20 17.71 -3.88
C LYS A 24 5.08 18.79 -3.25
N ASN A 25 5.38 18.68 -1.95
CA ASN A 25 6.22 19.62 -1.21
C ASN A 25 7.68 19.63 -1.67
N ARG A 26 8.14 18.53 -2.31
CA ARG A 26 9.45 18.44 -2.98
C ARG A 26 9.44 18.96 -4.43
N GLY A 27 8.33 19.53 -4.88
CA GLY A 27 8.22 20.16 -6.20
C GLY A 27 7.89 19.18 -7.33
N HIS A 28 7.57 17.92 -7.04
CA HIS A 28 7.07 16.95 -8.01
C HIS A 28 5.56 17.15 -8.27
N GLN A 29 5.04 16.41 -9.23
CA GLN A 29 3.62 16.41 -9.59
C GLN A 29 3.02 15.02 -9.33
N PRO A 30 2.53 14.74 -8.11
CA PRO A 30 1.85 13.50 -7.81
C PRO A 30 0.45 13.46 -8.42
N TYR A 31 0.06 12.28 -8.91
CA TYR A 31 -1.29 11.92 -9.31
C TYR A 31 -1.71 10.68 -8.50
N VAL A 32 -2.93 10.65 -8.03
CA VAL A 32 -3.46 9.54 -7.24
C VAL A 32 -4.55 8.85 -8.03
N VAL A 33 -4.48 7.52 -8.14
CA VAL A 33 -5.58 6.67 -8.58
C VAL A 33 -5.93 5.69 -7.46
N ASP A 34 -7.22 5.61 -7.11
CA ASP A 34 -7.70 4.76 -6.03
C ASP A 34 -9.18 4.43 -6.23
N SER A 35 -9.59 3.20 -5.98
CA SER A 35 -11.00 2.82 -6.03
C SER A 35 -11.79 3.20 -4.78
N LEU A 36 -11.10 3.62 -3.71
CA LEU A 36 -11.65 3.86 -2.37
C LEU A 36 -12.32 2.64 -1.72
N SER A 37 -12.18 1.45 -2.31
CA SER A 37 -12.89 0.23 -1.87
C SER A 37 -12.08 -0.61 -0.89
N VAL A 38 -10.75 -0.60 -0.95
CA VAL A 38 -9.89 -1.45 -0.11
C VAL A 38 -9.25 -0.63 1.01
N ASN A 39 -9.58 -0.93 2.27
CA ASN A 39 -9.09 -0.19 3.44
C ASN A 39 -9.31 1.33 3.34
N ASN A 40 -10.37 1.76 2.66
CA ASN A 40 -10.73 3.13 2.39
C ASN A 40 -12.25 3.34 2.56
N LEU A 41 -12.79 4.50 2.23
CA LEU A 41 -14.15 4.94 2.56
C LEU A 41 -15.23 3.91 2.24
N LEU A 42 -15.20 3.30 1.07
CA LEU A 42 -16.23 2.35 0.64
C LEU A 42 -16.20 1.04 1.44
N SER A 43 -15.04 0.62 1.96
CA SER A 43 -14.98 -0.57 2.83
C SER A 43 -15.67 -0.38 4.17
N TYR A 44 -15.96 0.86 4.58
CA TYR A 44 -16.64 1.18 5.83
C TYR A 44 -18.11 1.54 5.67
N THR A 45 -18.69 1.38 4.49
CA THR A 45 -20.13 1.65 4.26
C THR A 45 -21.01 0.53 4.78
N ASN A 46 -20.65 -0.72 4.51
CA ASN A 46 -21.51 -1.89 4.69
C ASN A 46 -21.07 -2.83 5.84
N GLU A 47 -19.92 -2.64 6.46
CA GLU A 47 -19.41 -3.50 7.51
C GLU A 47 -19.70 -2.95 8.91
N GLU A 48 -20.03 -3.83 9.85
CA GLU A 48 -19.99 -3.53 11.29
C GLU A 48 -18.53 -3.48 11.74
N VAL A 49 -17.92 -2.31 11.66
CA VAL A 49 -16.53 -2.10 12.04
C VAL A 49 -16.49 -1.34 13.36
N LYS A 50 -15.71 -1.85 14.32
CA LYS A 50 -15.43 -1.14 15.56
C LYS A 50 -14.83 0.24 15.24
N ASN A 51 -15.29 1.27 15.93
CA ASN A 51 -14.86 2.68 15.74
C ASN A 51 -15.12 3.24 14.32
N LYS A 52 -16.17 2.76 13.63
CA LYS A 52 -16.51 3.15 12.25
C LYS A 52 -16.56 4.67 12.02
N ILE A 53 -17.13 5.44 12.96
CA ILE A 53 -17.24 6.90 12.86
C ILE A 53 -15.85 7.54 12.86
N LEU A 54 -14.97 7.11 13.78
CA LEU A 54 -13.58 7.58 13.85
C LEU A 54 -12.82 7.26 12.55
N TYR A 55 -12.95 6.04 12.05
CA TYR A 55 -12.23 5.65 10.84
C TYR A 55 -12.72 6.37 9.59
N LYS A 56 -14.03 6.62 9.47
CA LYS A 56 -14.55 7.46 8.39
C LYS A 56 -14.01 8.89 8.47
N ALA A 57 -13.95 9.48 9.67
CA ALA A 57 -13.35 10.80 9.86
C ALA A 57 -11.87 10.84 9.46
N ILE A 58 -11.10 9.83 9.86
CA ILE A 58 -9.68 9.69 9.46
C ILE A 58 -9.54 9.57 7.94
N LEU A 59 -10.37 8.76 7.30
CA LEU A 59 -10.32 8.54 5.85
C LEU A 59 -10.73 9.79 5.07
N ASN A 60 -11.77 10.51 5.51
CA ASN A 60 -12.13 11.80 4.94
C ASN A 60 -10.99 12.80 5.09
N ASN A 61 -10.36 12.87 6.26
CA ASN A 61 -9.22 13.75 6.48
C ASN A 61 -8.04 13.48 5.52
N ARG A 62 -7.78 12.22 5.12
CA ARG A 62 -6.79 11.94 4.07
C ARG A 62 -7.16 12.60 2.74
N LEU A 63 -8.43 12.50 2.32
CA LEU A 63 -8.91 13.10 1.07
C LEU A 63 -8.90 14.63 1.13
N ASP A 64 -9.33 15.21 2.27
CA ASP A 64 -9.29 16.65 2.52
C ASP A 64 -7.86 17.21 2.43
N LEU A 65 -6.88 16.46 2.96
CA LEU A 65 -5.46 16.85 2.87
C LEU A 65 -4.94 16.80 1.42
N LEU A 66 -5.31 15.77 0.65
CA LEU A 66 -4.95 15.69 -0.76
C LEU A 66 -5.59 16.83 -1.57
N ASP A 67 -6.85 17.16 -1.31
CA ASP A 67 -7.56 18.27 -1.94
C ASP A 67 -6.94 19.63 -1.58
N LYS A 68 -6.66 19.85 -0.30
CA LYS A 68 -5.98 21.06 0.18
C LYS A 68 -4.64 21.30 -0.53
N GLU A 69 -3.89 20.25 -0.78
CA GLU A 69 -2.63 20.29 -1.53
C GLU A 69 -2.84 20.29 -3.05
N GLN A 70 -4.08 20.36 -3.53
CA GLN A 70 -4.43 20.33 -4.95
C GLN A 70 -3.84 19.11 -5.69
N ILE A 71 -3.83 17.96 -5.03
CA ILE A 71 -3.41 16.69 -5.61
C ILE A 71 -4.62 16.02 -6.27
N LYS A 72 -4.56 15.83 -7.57
CA LYS A 72 -5.66 15.23 -8.33
C LYS A 72 -5.83 13.76 -7.96
N ILE A 73 -7.05 13.39 -7.55
CA ILE A 73 -7.47 12.01 -7.29
C ILE A 73 -8.38 11.58 -8.44
N SER A 74 -8.02 10.46 -9.09
CA SER A 74 -8.87 9.76 -10.04
C SER A 74 -9.50 8.56 -9.33
N VAL A 75 -10.82 8.62 -9.07
CA VAL A 75 -11.53 7.50 -8.44
C VAL A 75 -11.79 6.45 -9.51
N GLN A 76 -10.92 5.44 -9.55
CA GLN A 76 -10.94 4.40 -10.58
C GLN A 76 -10.45 3.06 -10.00
N ASP A 77 -11.10 1.97 -10.38
CA ASP A 77 -10.66 0.63 -10.03
C ASP A 77 -9.50 0.20 -10.93
N SER A 78 -8.35 -0.05 -10.33
CA SER A 78 -7.14 -0.45 -11.07
C SER A 78 -7.20 -1.86 -11.64
N ARG A 79 -8.28 -2.61 -11.40
CA ARG A 79 -8.57 -3.89 -12.06
C ARG A 79 -9.19 -3.71 -13.44
N ASP A 80 -9.82 -2.56 -13.69
CA ASP A 80 -10.34 -2.21 -15.02
C ASP A 80 -9.18 -1.77 -15.92
N ASN A 81 -8.70 -2.71 -16.72
CA ASN A 81 -7.55 -2.52 -17.59
C ASN A 81 -7.74 -1.33 -18.55
N GLN A 82 -8.90 -1.25 -19.22
CA GLN A 82 -9.15 -0.22 -20.25
C GLN A 82 -9.19 1.18 -19.64
N ALA A 83 -9.90 1.35 -18.53
CA ALA A 83 -10.01 2.63 -17.85
C ALA A 83 -8.65 3.09 -17.29
N ILE A 84 -7.85 2.16 -16.76
CA ILE A 84 -6.52 2.45 -16.23
C ILE A 84 -5.53 2.81 -17.33
N TRP A 85 -5.54 2.11 -18.46
CA TRP A 85 -4.69 2.46 -19.61
C TRP A 85 -4.95 3.88 -20.09
N LYS A 86 -6.24 4.23 -20.31
CA LYS A 86 -6.62 5.58 -20.71
C LYS A 86 -6.13 6.64 -19.73
N LEU A 87 -6.30 6.40 -18.42
CA LEU A 87 -5.84 7.30 -17.38
C LEU A 87 -4.31 7.47 -17.41
N TYR A 88 -3.57 6.38 -17.58
CA TYR A 88 -2.10 6.42 -17.62
C TYR A 88 -1.59 7.16 -18.85
N GLU A 89 -2.23 6.99 -20.01
CA GLU A 89 -1.93 7.76 -21.24
C GLU A 89 -2.18 9.25 -21.04
N GLU A 90 -3.30 9.63 -20.43
CA GLU A 90 -3.64 11.02 -20.14
C GLU A 90 -2.63 11.68 -19.18
N ILE A 91 -2.17 10.97 -18.16
CA ILE A 91 -1.19 11.49 -17.19
C ILE A 91 0.21 11.49 -17.77
N ASN A 92 0.58 10.46 -18.50
CA ASN A 92 1.93 10.19 -19.01
C ASN A 92 2.99 10.35 -17.90
N PRO A 93 3.00 9.44 -16.89
CA PRO A 93 3.87 9.56 -15.71
C PRO A 93 5.32 9.25 -16.04
N ASP A 94 6.25 9.86 -15.33
CA ASP A 94 7.69 9.51 -15.34
C ASP A 94 8.00 8.31 -14.45
N ILE A 95 7.22 8.11 -13.39
CA ILE A 95 7.38 7.05 -12.39
C ILE A 95 5.99 6.58 -11.96
N VAL A 96 5.84 5.26 -11.77
CA VAL A 96 4.64 4.67 -11.17
C VAL A 96 5.00 4.01 -9.84
N ILE A 97 4.29 4.39 -8.76
CA ILE A 97 4.42 3.76 -7.44
C ILE A 97 3.18 2.92 -7.20
N HIS A 98 3.35 1.59 -7.18
CA HIS A 98 2.26 0.66 -7.00
C HIS A 98 2.08 0.28 -5.52
N LEU A 99 1.04 0.85 -4.92
CA LEU A 99 0.63 0.67 -3.52
C LEU A 99 -0.63 -0.18 -3.37
N ALA A 100 -1.39 -0.36 -4.46
CA ALA A 100 -2.67 -1.05 -4.44
C ALA A 100 -2.51 -2.51 -4.04
N ALA A 101 -3.14 -2.89 -2.94
CA ALA A 101 -3.24 -4.26 -2.46
C ALA A 101 -4.20 -4.34 -1.27
N VAL A 102 -4.68 -5.54 -0.94
CA VAL A 102 -5.25 -5.81 0.39
C VAL A 102 -4.09 -5.88 1.39
N SER A 103 -3.99 -4.92 2.30
CA SER A 103 -2.82 -4.73 3.17
C SER A 103 -2.93 -5.40 4.54
N HIS A 104 -3.83 -6.38 4.72
CA HIS A 104 -4.09 -6.98 6.02
C HIS A 104 -4.17 -8.52 5.94
N ALA A 105 -3.25 -9.22 6.63
CA ALA A 105 -3.16 -10.68 6.60
C ALA A 105 -4.49 -11.38 6.95
N ASN A 106 -5.17 -10.93 8.03
CA ASN A 106 -6.45 -11.53 8.43
C ASN A 106 -7.56 -11.33 7.39
N LYS A 107 -7.63 -10.18 6.72
CA LYS A 107 -8.57 -9.95 5.62
C LYS A 107 -8.23 -10.86 4.43
N SER A 108 -6.96 -10.97 4.08
CA SER A 108 -6.47 -11.82 3.00
C SER A 108 -6.79 -13.29 3.21
N ASN A 109 -6.67 -13.77 4.45
CA ASN A 109 -7.01 -15.16 4.78
C ASN A 109 -8.52 -15.43 4.76
N LYS A 110 -9.36 -14.41 5.05
CA LYS A 110 -10.82 -14.53 5.00
C LYS A 110 -11.37 -14.53 3.58
N ASP A 111 -10.78 -13.73 2.69
CA ASP A 111 -11.19 -13.60 1.30
C ASP A 111 -9.95 -13.64 0.37
N PRO A 112 -9.42 -14.84 0.09
CA PRO A 112 -8.29 -15.01 -0.82
C PRO A 112 -8.58 -14.56 -2.25
N HIS A 113 -9.81 -14.79 -2.75
CA HIS A 113 -10.21 -14.44 -4.11
C HIS A 113 -10.11 -12.93 -4.34
N SER A 114 -10.79 -12.14 -3.50
CA SER A 114 -10.72 -10.68 -3.56
C SER A 114 -9.29 -10.16 -3.35
N THR A 115 -8.53 -10.79 -2.43
CA THR A 115 -7.14 -10.41 -2.18
C THR A 115 -6.24 -10.62 -3.39
N PHE A 116 -6.38 -11.76 -4.09
CA PHE A 116 -5.66 -12.03 -5.32
C PHE A 116 -5.95 -10.96 -6.37
N ASP A 117 -7.23 -10.71 -6.61
CA ASP A 117 -7.69 -9.80 -7.64
C ASP A 117 -7.25 -8.35 -7.38
N HIS A 118 -7.39 -7.87 -6.14
CA HIS A 118 -6.93 -6.53 -5.74
C HIS A 118 -5.40 -6.38 -5.60
N SER A 119 -4.65 -7.47 -5.55
CA SER A 119 -3.19 -7.41 -5.39
C SER A 119 -2.45 -7.70 -6.69
N LEU A 120 -2.74 -8.81 -7.36
CA LEU A 120 -1.98 -9.21 -8.55
C LEU A 120 -2.59 -8.69 -9.86
N ARG A 121 -3.92 -8.62 -9.98
CA ARG A 121 -4.57 -8.05 -11.18
C ARG A 121 -4.25 -6.58 -11.35
N THR A 122 -4.31 -5.80 -10.26
CA THR A 122 -3.94 -4.38 -10.29
C THR A 122 -2.46 -4.18 -10.62
N LEU A 123 -1.59 -5.06 -10.11
CA LEU A 123 -0.15 -5.02 -10.41
C LEU A 123 0.10 -5.35 -11.88
N GLU A 124 -0.52 -6.40 -12.42
CA GLU A 124 -0.39 -6.77 -13.82
C GLU A 124 -0.78 -5.61 -14.75
N ASN A 125 -1.93 -4.99 -14.53
CA ASN A 125 -2.38 -3.83 -15.33
C ASN A 125 -1.36 -2.68 -15.29
N THR A 126 -0.75 -2.42 -14.13
CA THR A 126 0.31 -1.42 -13.98
C THR A 126 1.56 -1.79 -14.76
N LEU A 127 2.02 -3.03 -14.64
CA LEU A 127 3.24 -3.50 -15.31
C LEU A 127 3.07 -3.55 -16.82
N ASP A 128 1.90 -3.96 -17.30
CA ASP A 128 1.60 -4.03 -18.72
C ASP A 128 1.65 -2.66 -19.40
N PHE A 129 1.13 -1.63 -18.76
CA PHE A 129 1.31 -0.26 -19.23
C PHE A 129 2.78 0.16 -19.22
N CYS A 130 3.46 -0.02 -18.09
CA CYS A 130 4.84 0.44 -17.90
C CYS A 130 5.84 -0.27 -18.80
N LYS A 131 5.59 -1.54 -19.20
CA LYS A 131 6.50 -2.28 -20.10
C LYS A 131 6.63 -1.65 -21.48
N THR A 132 5.54 -1.06 -22.00
CA THR A 132 5.53 -0.42 -23.31
C THR A 132 6.26 0.92 -23.32
N THR A 133 6.21 1.63 -22.22
CA THR A 133 6.76 2.98 -22.04
C THR A 133 8.11 3.00 -21.32
N LYS A 134 8.55 1.85 -20.78
CA LYS A 134 9.76 1.71 -19.94
C LYS A 134 9.77 2.64 -18.73
N ILE A 135 8.59 2.97 -18.21
CA ILE A 135 8.44 3.77 -17.01
C ILE A 135 8.91 2.98 -15.78
N HIS A 136 9.69 3.62 -14.92
CA HIS A 136 10.18 3.01 -13.69
C HIS A 136 9.04 2.68 -12.73
N VAL A 137 8.92 1.43 -12.31
CA VAL A 137 7.91 0.96 -11.36
C VAL A 137 8.54 0.79 -9.98
N ILE A 138 7.95 1.43 -8.97
CA ILE A 138 8.27 1.17 -7.56
C ILE A 138 7.13 0.32 -6.98
N TYR A 139 7.46 -0.94 -6.64
CA TYR A 139 6.50 -1.89 -6.09
C TYR A 139 6.61 -1.98 -4.58
N LEU A 140 5.50 -1.70 -3.87
CA LEU A 140 5.42 -1.88 -2.43
C LEU A 140 5.10 -3.35 -2.09
N SER A 141 6.15 -4.08 -1.73
CA SER A 141 6.09 -5.41 -1.15
C SER A 141 5.82 -5.34 0.37
N SER A 142 6.41 -6.21 1.16
CA SER A 142 6.27 -6.26 2.62
C SER A 142 7.36 -7.12 3.24
N SER A 143 7.75 -6.84 4.49
CA SER A 143 8.57 -7.74 5.30
C SER A 143 7.94 -9.13 5.52
N MET A 144 6.63 -9.27 5.33
CA MET A 144 5.94 -10.57 5.42
C MET A 144 6.39 -11.60 4.35
N VAL A 145 7.16 -11.18 3.33
CA VAL A 145 7.77 -12.11 2.36
C VAL A 145 8.83 -13.00 2.99
N TYR A 146 9.46 -12.56 4.08
CA TYR A 146 10.46 -13.35 4.78
C TYR A 146 9.87 -14.52 5.59
N GLY A 147 8.58 -14.42 6.00
CA GLY A 147 7.94 -15.39 6.88
C GLY A 147 8.48 -15.28 8.32
N ASN A 148 8.70 -16.41 8.95
CA ASN A 148 9.34 -16.44 10.27
C ASN A 148 10.85 -16.22 10.14
N PHE A 149 11.38 -15.29 10.90
CA PHE A 149 12.81 -15.03 10.91
C PHE A 149 13.55 -16.14 11.65
N ASN A 150 14.55 -16.75 11.00
CA ASN A 150 15.45 -17.70 11.61
C ASN A 150 16.69 -17.03 12.21
N SER A 151 16.88 -15.75 11.95
CA SER A 151 17.98 -14.90 12.41
C SER A 151 17.42 -13.67 13.11
N LYS A 152 18.28 -12.98 13.87
CA LYS A 152 17.91 -11.74 14.57
C LYS A 152 17.57 -10.62 13.58
N ASP A 153 18.29 -10.56 12.47
CA ASP A 153 18.18 -9.52 11.46
C ASP A 153 17.97 -10.17 10.07
N VAL A 154 17.30 -9.46 9.19
CA VAL A 154 17.09 -9.83 7.78
C VAL A 154 17.51 -8.67 6.87
N ASP A 155 17.98 -9.02 5.67
CA ASP A 155 18.34 -8.10 4.59
C ASP A 155 17.66 -8.50 3.27
N GLU A 156 17.92 -7.79 2.20
CA GLU A 156 17.35 -8.04 0.89
C GLU A 156 17.79 -9.39 0.29
N ASN A 157 18.91 -9.97 0.74
CA ASN A 157 19.44 -11.26 0.29
C ASN A 157 18.88 -12.43 1.10
N THR A 158 18.23 -12.16 2.23
CA THR A 158 17.62 -13.19 3.06
C THR A 158 16.56 -13.95 2.27
N THR A 159 16.59 -15.28 2.33
CA THR A 159 15.66 -16.16 1.62
C THR A 159 14.23 -15.89 2.05
N CYS A 160 13.38 -15.56 1.08
CA CYS A 160 11.95 -15.35 1.29
C CYS A 160 11.24 -16.70 1.48
N LYS A 161 10.47 -16.83 2.57
CA LYS A 161 9.62 -17.99 2.90
C LYS A 161 8.27 -17.49 3.41
N PRO A 162 7.46 -16.83 2.55
CA PRO A 162 6.23 -16.18 2.98
C PRO A 162 5.25 -17.17 3.62
N MET A 163 4.51 -16.68 4.61
CA MET A 163 3.44 -17.42 5.28
C MET A 163 2.10 -16.71 5.08
N GLY A 164 1.03 -17.51 4.91
CA GLY A 164 -0.32 -17.01 4.66
C GLY A 164 -0.49 -16.32 3.30
N ILE A 165 -1.73 -16.00 2.97
CA ILE A 165 -2.11 -15.49 1.64
C ILE A 165 -1.44 -14.14 1.33
N TYR A 166 -1.45 -13.21 2.28
CA TYR A 166 -0.89 -11.87 2.08
C TYR A 166 0.61 -11.88 1.73
N GLY A 167 1.42 -12.54 2.57
CA GLY A 167 2.87 -12.63 2.33
C GLY A 167 3.21 -13.34 1.02
N THR A 168 2.48 -14.42 0.71
CA THR A 168 2.63 -15.16 -0.54
C THR A 168 2.31 -14.29 -1.76
N LEU A 169 1.19 -13.54 -1.74
CA LEU A 169 0.84 -12.67 -2.87
C LEU A 169 1.81 -11.50 -3.03
N LYS A 170 2.34 -10.94 -1.93
CA LYS A 170 3.39 -9.91 -2.00
C LYS A 170 4.66 -10.45 -2.66
N TYR A 171 5.10 -11.65 -2.27
CA TYR A 171 6.26 -12.29 -2.87
C TYR A 171 6.02 -12.69 -4.33
N SER A 172 4.83 -13.21 -4.66
CA SER A 172 4.44 -13.47 -6.06
C SER A 172 4.51 -12.19 -6.90
N GLY A 173 4.06 -11.06 -6.35
CA GLY A 173 4.18 -9.76 -7.02
C GLY A 173 5.65 -9.37 -7.29
N GLU A 174 6.57 -9.62 -6.35
CA GLU A 174 8.00 -9.40 -6.60
C GLU A 174 8.55 -10.26 -7.75
N LEU A 175 8.14 -11.53 -7.79
CA LEU A 175 8.55 -12.44 -8.88
C LEU A 175 8.01 -11.98 -10.24
N ILE A 176 6.76 -11.50 -10.28
CA ILE A 176 6.16 -10.95 -11.49
C ILE A 176 6.91 -9.69 -11.94
N VAL A 177 7.19 -8.75 -11.04
CA VAL A 177 7.98 -7.54 -11.35
C VAL A 177 9.36 -7.90 -11.93
N LYS A 178 10.05 -8.85 -11.32
CA LYS A 178 11.35 -9.35 -11.81
C LYS A 178 11.23 -10.01 -13.17
N ALA A 179 10.17 -10.78 -13.42
CA ALA A 179 9.91 -11.39 -14.73
C ALA A 179 9.68 -10.34 -15.83
N TYR A 180 8.95 -9.27 -15.52
CA TYR A 180 8.77 -8.15 -16.46
C TYR A 180 10.08 -7.41 -16.76
N ASN A 181 10.98 -7.29 -15.78
CA ASN A 181 12.33 -6.80 -16.05
C ASN A 181 13.11 -7.74 -16.95
N GLN A 182 13.11 -9.05 -16.68
CA GLN A 182 13.85 -10.05 -17.48
C GLN A 182 13.38 -10.09 -18.93
N VAL A 183 12.08 -9.99 -19.18
CA VAL A 183 11.49 -10.16 -20.52
C VAL A 183 11.42 -8.84 -21.28
N PHE A 184 11.14 -7.75 -20.60
CA PHE A 184 10.84 -6.46 -21.22
C PHE A 184 11.82 -5.34 -20.84
N ASP A 185 12.89 -5.61 -20.08
CA ASP A 185 13.83 -4.60 -19.55
C ASP A 185 13.13 -3.48 -18.76
N LEU A 186 12.00 -3.79 -18.10
CA LEU A 186 11.25 -2.82 -17.29
C LEU A 186 12.07 -2.41 -16.07
N PRO A 187 12.43 -1.12 -15.91
CA PRO A 187 13.13 -0.67 -14.72
C PRO A 187 12.22 -0.72 -13.48
N TYR A 188 12.73 -1.24 -12.37
CA TYR A 188 11.94 -1.39 -11.15
C TYR A 188 12.74 -1.14 -9.87
N THR A 189 12.00 -0.89 -8.79
CA THR A 189 12.46 -0.96 -7.41
C THR A 189 11.42 -1.71 -6.57
N ILE A 190 11.87 -2.63 -5.73
CA ILE A 190 11.01 -3.33 -4.76
C ILE A 190 11.32 -2.78 -3.38
N VAL A 191 10.28 -2.39 -2.62
CA VAL A 191 10.40 -1.87 -1.26
C VAL A 191 9.65 -2.80 -0.32
N ARG A 192 10.29 -3.28 0.75
CA ARG A 192 9.75 -4.21 1.74
C ARG A 192 9.59 -3.53 3.11
N PRO A 193 8.55 -2.69 3.31
CA PRO A 193 8.34 -2.03 4.58
C PRO A 193 7.96 -3.01 5.69
N SER A 194 8.32 -2.68 6.94
CA SER A 194 7.93 -3.40 8.13
C SER A 194 7.07 -2.52 9.04
N ALA A 195 6.03 -3.09 9.61
CA ALA A 195 5.17 -2.58 10.69
C ALA A 195 4.95 -1.04 10.70
N LEU A 196 4.62 -0.47 9.54
CA LEU A 196 4.39 0.98 9.38
C LEU A 196 3.30 1.48 10.32
N TYR A 197 3.56 2.59 11.00
CA TYR A 197 2.63 3.27 11.89
C TYR A 197 2.69 4.79 11.71
N GLY A 198 1.73 5.50 12.26
CA GLY A 198 1.65 6.95 12.22
C GLY A 198 0.22 7.46 12.08
N GLU A 199 0.08 8.76 11.92
CA GLU A 199 -1.19 9.44 11.86
C GLU A 199 -2.02 8.97 10.67
N ARG A 200 -3.34 8.94 10.90
CA ARG A 200 -4.32 8.52 9.90
C ARG A 200 -4.21 7.07 9.43
N CYS A 201 -3.48 6.21 10.19
CA CYS A 201 -3.51 4.77 9.98
C CYS A 201 -4.87 4.20 10.47
N VAL A 202 -5.50 3.31 9.68
CA VAL A 202 -6.76 2.62 10.02
C VAL A 202 -6.62 1.09 10.01
N SER A 203 -5.38 0.59 9.93
CA SER A 203 -5.14 -0.85 9.82
C SER A 203 -5.27 -1.60 11.15
N ARG A 204 -5.53 -0.90 12.26
CA ARG A 204 -5.65 -1.47 13.62
C ARG A 204 -4.55 -2.48 13.94
N ARG A 205 -3.30 -2.09 13.72
CA ARG A 205 -2.15 -2.84 14.22
C ARG A 205 -2.04 -2.68 15.73
N VAL A 206 -1.23 -3.52 16.37
CA VAL A 206 -1.13 -3.62 17.82
C VAL A 206 -0.99 -2.27 18.53
N GLY A 207 -0.11 -1.38 18.07
CA GLY A 207 0.06 -0.06 18.67
C GLY A 207 -1.20 0.81 18.59
N GLN A 208 -1.90 0.79 17.44
CA GLN A 208 -3.16 1.51 17.28
C GLN A 208 -4.27 0.94 18.19
N ILE A 209 -4.36 -0.40 18.31
CA ILE A 209 -5.32 -1.06 19.20
C ILE A 209 -5.08 -0.64 20.65
N PHE A 210 -3.82 -0.61 21.07
CA PHE A 210 -3.46 -0.21 22.44
C PHE A 210 -3.84 1.24 22.72
N ILE A 211 -3.55 2.16 21.80
CA ILE A 211 -3.92 3.57 21.91
C ILE A 211 -5.45 3.72 21.97
N GLU A 212 -6.19 3.08 21.06
CA GLU A 212 -7.64 3.14 21.03
C GLU A 212 -8.28 2.60 22.32
N ASN A 213 -7.79 1.46 22.82
CA ASN A 213 -8.29 0.85 24.05
C ASN A 213 -7.98 1.72 25.27
N ALA A 214 -6.75 2.23 25.39
CA ALA A 214 -6.35 3.11 26.48
C ALA A 214 -7.19 4.39 26.54
N LEU A 215 -7.43 5.03 25.39
CA LEU A 215 -8.26 6.23 25.30
C LEU A 215 -9.74 5.99 25.65
N GLN A 216 -10.21 4.74 25.48
CA GLN A 216 -11.59 4.33 25.83
C GLN A 216 -11.70 3.74 27.24
N GLY A 217 -10.63 3.71 28.02
CA GLY A 217 -10.60 3.06 29.34
C GLY A 217 -10.79 1.54 29.30
N MET A 218 -10.50 0.92 28.15
CA MET A 218 -10.61 -0.53 27.95
C MET A 218 -9.28 -1.23 28.27
N ASN A 219 -9.37 -2.52 28.63
CA ASN A 219 -8.18 -3.32 28.87
C ASN A 219 -7.29 -3.45 27.62
N ILE A 220 -5.98 -3.41 27.84
CA ILE A 220 -4.98 -3.75 26.85
C ILE A 220 -4.65 -5.25 27.01
N GLU A 221 -4.88 -6.01 25.96
CA GLU A 221 -4.61 -7.45 25.94
C GLU A 221 -3.36 -7.73 25.11
N ILE A 222 -2.43 -8.50 25.70
CA ILE A 222 -1.24 -9.00 25.02
C ILE A 222 -1.53 -10.46 24.65
N ASN A 223 -1.52 -10.76 23.35
CA ASN A 223 -1.60 -12.12 22.85
C ASN A 223 -0.18 -12.72 22.83
N GLY A 224 -0.04 -13.95 23.36
CA GLY A 224 1.27 -14.59 23.50
C GLY A 224 1.93 -14.28 24.85
N ASP A 225 3.24 -14.37 24.90
CA ASP A 225 4.04 -14.14 26.11
C ASP A 225 4.63 -12.72 26.22
N GLY A 226 4.33 -11.87 25.25
CA GLY A 226 4.80 -10.47 25.19
C GLY A 226 6.26 -10.32 24.71
N ASN A 227 6.88 -11.38 24.23
CA ASN A 227 8.27 -11.35 23.74
C ASN A 227 8.36 -11.11 22.22
N GLU A 228 7.23 -11.00 21.52
CA GLU A 228 7.20 -10.72 20.08
C GLU A 228 7.87 -9.37 19.79
N ARG A 229 8.73 -9.38 18.79
CA ARG A 229 9.43 -8.19 18.33
C ARG A 229 8.97 -7.83 16.92
N LEU A 230 8.75 -6.53 16.71
CA LEU A 230 8.42 -5.95 15.41
C LEU A 230 9.38 -4.79 15.14
N ASP A 231 9.82 -4.67 13.92
CA ASP A 231 10.54 -3.50 13.43
C ASP A 231 9.51 -2.43 13.03
N PHE A 232 9.21 -1.53 13.96
CA PHE A 232 8.26 -0.45 13.76
C PHE A 232 8.91 0.68 12.98
N THR A 233 8.34 1.02 11.82
CA THR A 233 8.78 2.13 11.00
C THR A 233 7.73 3.24 11.01
N TYR A 234 8.11 4.44 11.45
CA TYR A 234 7.23 5.61 11.43
C TYR A 234 7.02 6.09 9.99
N ILE A 235 5.81 6.56 9.69
CA ILE A 235 5.44 6.89 8.30
C ILE A 235 6.33 7.99 7.70
N GLU A 236 6.74 9.00 8.47
CA GLU A 236 7.59 10.07 7.96
C GLU A 236 9.03 9.62 7.71
N ASP A 237 9.52 8.61 8.43
CA ASP A 237 10.84 8.01 8.17
C ASP A 237 10.83 7.12 6.92
N PHE A 238 9.63 6.69 6.50
CA PHE A 238 9.46 5.80 5.36
C PHE A 238 9.31 6.54 4.02
N ILE A 239 8.76 7.77 4.00
CA ILE A 239 8.40 8.52 2.77
C ILE A 239 9.53 9.45 2.23
#